data_9a807d84a5560a4dafaeaca8d74f3fb3
#
_entry.id   9a807d84a5560a4dafaeaca8d74f3fb3
#
_cell.length_a   1.000
_cell.length_b   1.000
_cell.length_c   1.000
_cell.angle_alpha   90.00
_cell.angle_beta   90.00
_cell.angle_gamma   90.00
#
_symmetry.space_group_name_H-M   'P 1'
#
loop_
_entity.id
_entity.type
_entity.pdbx_description
1 polymer ?
#
loop_
_entity_poly.entity_id
_entity_poly.type
_entity_poly.pdbx_seq_one_letter_code
_entity_poly.pdbx_strand_id
1 'polypeptide(L)'
;MFIYKLPKILILTCFIQMISMVGFAIWPIYLIDLQAQWKLSNSEAGWISGSFYIGYVIATPFLVSLTDTFDSRKLYAISCLIGSAGLFFFSIFSTNAINASIFWSLVGVGLAGTYMPGLQILNSRLNQISREKYVAVYTSFFGLGTAFSFSLFGILKNYNVSWENAFLLASVILFLCSFPLLYFSGDEIEERQKKKYQGII
;
A
#
# COMPACT_ATOMS: atom_id res chain seq x y z
N MET A 1 -20.98 -23.73 18.35
CA MET A 1 -20.56 -22.75 17.35
C MET A 1 -19.69 -21.70 18.04
N PHE A 2 -18.37 -21.92 18.08
CA PHE A 2 -17.45 -20.99 18.74
C PHE A 2 -17.34 -19.73 17.87
N ILE A 3 -17.91 -18.63 18.32
CA ILE A 3 -17.67 -17.31 17.73
C ILE A 3 -16.22 -16.94 18.15
N TYR A 4 -15.24 -17.29 17.29
CA TYR A 4 -13.87 -16.84 17.45
C TYR A 4 -13.86 -15.31 17.32
N LYS A 5 -13.66 -14.63 18.44
CA LYS A 5 -13.47 -13.18 18.44
C LYS A 5 -12.18 -12.90 17.67
N LEU A 6 -12.32 -12.39 16.44
CA LEU A 6 -11.17 -12.05 15.58
C LEU A 6 -10.25 -11.07 16.33
N PRO A 7 -8.94 -11.29 16.32
CA PRO A 7 -8.00 -10.38 16.96
C PRO A 7 -8.15 -8.97 16.39
N LYS A 8 -8.22 -7.95 17.23
CA LYS A 8 -8.33 -6.54 16.79
C LYS A 8 -7.24 -6.16 15.82
N ILE A 9 -6.02 -6.68 16.01
CA ILE A 9 -4.89 -6.44 15.13
C ILE A 9 -5.12 -7.00 13.71
N LEU A 10 -5.77 -8.15 13.56
CA LEU A 10 -6.11 -8.72 12.25
C LEU A 10 -7.08 -7.81 11.51
N ILE A 11 -8.13 -7.36 12.17
CA ILE A 11 -9.13 -6.46 11.56
C ILE A 11 -8.45 -5.18 11.10
N LEU A 12 -7.62 -4.59 11.97
CA LEU A 12 -6.91 -3.35 11.67
C LEU A 12 -5.93 -3.52 10.49
N THR A 13 -5.07 -4.53 10.52
CA THR A 13 -4.09 -4.76 9.46
C THR A 13 -4.75 -5.09 8.12
N CYS A 14 -5.83 -5.88 8.13
CA CYS A 14 -6.60 -6.18 6.92
C CYS A 14 -7.25 -4.92 6.34
N PHE A 15 -7.87 -4.09 7.19
CA PHE A 15 -8.52 -2.86 6.74
C PHE A 15 -7.52 -1.84 6.18
N ILE A 16 -6.39 -1.65 6.87
CA ILE A 16 -5.34 -0.74 6.42
C ILE A 16 -4.71 -1.26 5.12
N GLN A 17 -4.49 -2.59 4.99
CA GLN A 17 -3.99 -3.18 3.75
C GLN A 17 -4.96 -2.93 2.57
N MET A 18 -6.26 -3.08 2.79
CA MET A 18 -7.26 -2.77 1.78
C MET A 18 -7.19 -1.31 1.32
N ILE A 19 -7.11 -0.38 2.28
CA ILE A 19 -7.06 1.05 1.97
C ILE A 19 -5.71 1.45 1.35
N SER A 20 -4.60 0.82 1.73
CA SER A 20 -3.29 1.11 1.13
C SER A 20 -3.22 0.81 -0.36
N MET A 21 -4.13 -0.03 -0.87
CA MET A 21 -4.28 -0.32 -2.29
C MET A 21 -5.03 0.78 -3.08
N VAL A 22 -5.48 1.85 -2.42
CA VAL A 22 -6.35 2.88 -3.02
C VAL A 22 -5.77 3.46 -4.31
N GLY A 23 -4.47 3.68 -4.39
CA GLY A 23 -3.81 4.23 -5.58
C GLY A 23 -3.69 3.28 -6.77
N PHE A 24 -3.91 1.96 -6.58
CA PHE A 24 -3.55 0.94 -7.55
C PHE A 24 -4.25 1.08 -8.91
N ALA A 25 -5.55 1.40 -8.90
CA ALA A 25 -6.38 1.38 -10.10
C ALA A 25 -6.53 2.74 -10.81
N ILE A 26 -5.98 3.83 -10.27
CA ILE A 26 -6.23 5.17 -10.80
C ILE A 26 -5.68 5.31 -12.22
N TRP A 27 -4.43 4.92 -12.44
CA TRP A 27 -3.80 4.99 -13.76
C TRP A 27 -4.61 4.23 -14.83
N PRO A 28 -4.92 2.93 -14.69
CA PRO A 28 -5.68 2.22 -15.70
C PRO A 28 -7.09 2.77 -15.93
N ILE A 29 -7.72 3.38 -14.92
CA ILE A 29 -9.06 3.99 -15.07
C ILE A 29 -9.00 5.28 -15.89
N TYR A 30 -8.00 6.13 -15.67
CA TYR A 30 -7.85 7.41 -16.36
C TYR A 30 -6.92 7.33 -17.58
N LEU A 31 -6.38 6.14 -17.91
CA LEU A 31 -5.41 5.92 -18.98
C LEU A 31 -5.84 6.53 -20.32
N ILE A 32 -7.08 6.28 -20.75
CA ILE A 32 -7.58 6.75 -22.05
C ILE A 32 -7.65 8.28 -22.08
N ASP A 33 -8.09 8.90 -21.00
CA ASP A 33 -8.22 10.36 -20.90
C ASP A 33 -6.85 11.01 -20.90
N LEU A 34 -5.91 10.47 -20.11
CA LEU A 34 -4.53 10.93 -20.03
C LEU A 34 -3.77 10.72 -21.36
N GLN A 35 -4.00 9.59 -22.03
CA GLN A 35 -3.42 9.32 -23.34
C GLN A 35 -3.90 10.34 -24.38
N ALA A 36 -5.17 10.68 -24.38
CA ALA A 36 -5.72 11.69 -25.26
C ALA A 36 -5.23 13.11 -24.91
N GLN A 37 -5.22 13.47 -23.61
CA GLN A 37 -4.83 14.80 -23.14
C GLN A 37 -3.34 15.10 -23.38
N TRP A 38 -2.46 14.12 -23.11
CA TRP A 38 -1.00 14.29 -23.28
C TRP A 38 -0.50 13.81 -24.63
N LYS A 39 -1.38 13.35 -25.51
CA LYS A 39 -1.07 12.79 -26.85
C LYS A 39 -0.03 11.67 -26.79
N LEU A 40 -0.17 10.79 -25.80
CA LEU A 40 0.75 9.68 -25.59
C LEU A 40 0.58 8.62 -26.68
N SER A 41 1.68 8.10 -27.17
CA SER A 41 1.70 6.86 -27.94
C SER A 41 1.34 5.66 -27.05
N ASN A 42 0.93 4.55 -27.66
CA ASN A 42 0.65 3.30 -26.93
C ASN A 42 1.90 2.79 -26.18
N SER A 43 3.10 3.00 -26.74
CA SER A 43 4.36 2.63 -26.09
C SER A 43 4.62 3.47 -24.84
N GLU A 44 4.40 4.77 -24.87
CA GLU A 44 4.55 5.66 -23.70
C GLU A 44 3.53 5.31 -22.60
N ALA A 45 2.27 5.07 -22.96
CA ALA A 45 1.24 4.62 -22.02
C ALA A 45 1.61 3.27 -21.38
N GLY A 46 2.19 2.35 -22.17
CA GLY A 46 2.74 1.09 -21.69
C GLY A 46 3.93 1.27 -20.74
N TRP A 47 4.84 2.21 -21.05
CA TRP A 47 5.97 2.56 -20.19
C TRP A 47 5.51 3.10 -18.83
N ILE A 48 4.56 4.03 -18.81
CA ILE A 48 4.00 4.55 -17.56
C ILE A 48 3.37 3.41 -16.76
N SER A 49 2.57 2.56 -17.40
CA SER A 49 1.97 1.38 -16.75
C SER A 49 3.04 0.45 -16.16
N GLY A 50 4.10 0.18 -16.92
CA GLY A 50 5.21 -0.68 -16.51
C GLY A 50 6.06 -0.08 -15.38
N SER A 51 6.20 1.24 -15.32
CA SER A 51 7.05 1.92 -14.35
C SER A 51 6.62 1.65 -12.89
N PHE A 52 5.34 1.50 -12.64
CA PHE A 52 4.81 1.07 -11.34
C PHE A 52 5.40 -0.28 -10.91
N TYR A 53 5.35 -1.27 -11.81
CA TYR A 53 5.87 -2.60 -11.52
C TYR A 53 7.39 -2.62 -11.41
N ILE A 54 8.09 -1.78 -12.18
CA ILE A 54 9.55 -1.60 -12.06
C ILE A 54 9.88 -1.08 -10.66
N GLY A 55 9.22 -0.02 -10.20
CA GLY A 55 9.39 0.50 -8.84
C GLY A 55 9.09 -0.55 -7.76
N TYR A 56 7.98 -1.26 -7.92
CA TYR A 56 7.56 -2.33 -7.01
C TYR A 56 8.59 -3.47 -6.93
N VAL A 57 9.01 -4.02 -8.06
CA VAL A 57 9.93 -5.18 -8.13
C VAL A 57 11.32 -4.82 -7.62
N ILE A 58 11.84 -3.64 -7.97
CA ILE A 58 13.15 -3.19 -7.47
C ILE A 58 13.11 -2.96 -5.97
N ALA A 59 12.08 -2.32 -5.45
CA ALA A 59 11.99 -1.99 -4.03
C ALA A 59 11.73 -3.21 -3.13
N THR A 60 11.01 -4.22 -3.61
CA THR A 60 10.57 -5.37 -2.82
C THR A 60 11.72 -6.08 -2.07
N PRO A 61 12.84 -6.52 -2.70
CA PRO A 61 13.89 -7.24 -1.98
C PRO A 61 14.54 -6.38 -0.88
N PHE A 62 14.70 -5.08 -1.11
CA PHE A 62 15.28 -4.17 -0.11
C PHE A 62 14.32 -3.95 1.06
N LEU A 63 13.05 -3.65 0.78
CA LEU A 63 12.07 -3.39 1.82
C LEU A 63 11.70 -4.63 2.63
N VAL A 64 11.69 -5.80 1.99
CA VAL A 64 11.47 -7.08 2.70
C VAL A 64 12.65 -7.39 3.63
N SER A 65 13.90 -7.24 3.18
CA SER A 65 15.06 -7.48 4.04
C SER A 65 15.14 -6.49 5.22
N LEU A 66 14.69 -5.25 5.04
CA LEU A 66 14.62 -4.27 6.11
C LEU A 66 13.62 -4.68 7.22
N THR A 67 12.63 -5.52 6.95
CA THR A 67 11.70 -5.98 7.98
C THR A 67 12.36 -6.84 9.07
N ASP A 68 13.54 -7.40 8.81
CA ASP A 68 14.29 -8.20 9.79
C ASP A 68 15.02 -7.32 10.82
N THR A 69 15.37 -6.09 10.45
CA THR A 69 16.18 -5.18 11.27
C THR A 69 15.41 -3.93 11.74
N PHE A 70 14.44 -3.48 10.97
CA PHE A 70 13.63 -2.31 11.27
C PHE A 70 12.24 -2.69 11.78
N ASP A 71 11.65 -1.78 12.56
CA ASP A 71 10.26 -1.91 12.99
C ASP A 71 9.33 -1.89 11.77
N SER A 72 8.66 -3.01 11.53
CA SER A 72 7.76 -3.20 10.39
C SER A 72 6.64 -2.15 10.33
N ARG A 73 6.23 -1.56 11.46
CA ARG A 73 5.23 -0.48 11.51
C ARG A 73 5.75 0.81 10.92
N LYS A 74 6.99 1.17 11.27
CA LYS A 74 7.67 2.34 10.74
C LYS A 74 7.92 2.17 9.24
N LEU A 75 8.33 0.97 8.84
CA LEU A 75 8.56 0.64 7.44
C LEU A 75 7.25 0.74 6.63
N TYR A 76 6.15 0.21 7.16
CA TYR A 76 4.83 0.34 6.55
C TYR A 76 4.42 1.82 6.40
N ALA A 77 4.57 2.61 7.47
CA ALA A 77 4.23 4.03 7.45
C ALA A 77 5.07 4.82 6.44
N ILE A 78 6.38 4.61 6.41
CA ILE A 78 7.27 5.24 5.43
C ILE A 78 6.88 4.86 4.00
N SER A 79 6.53 3.60 3.77
CA SER A 79 6.10 3.12 2.46
C SER A 79 4.78 3.77 2.01
N CYS A 80 3.81 3.93 2.91
CA CYS A 80 2.60 4.71 2.64
C CYS A 80 2.92 6.18 2.32
N LEU A 81 3.87 6.79 3.02
CA LEU A 81 4.29 8.18 2.74
C LEU A 81 4.95 8.31 1.37
N ILE A 82 5.82 7.35 0.99
CA ILE A 82 6.45 7.33 -0.34
C ILE A 82 5.38 7.20 -1.43
N GLY A 83 4.45 6.26 -1.29
CA GLY A 83 3.35 6.08 -2.24
C GLY A 83 2.43 7.30 -2.32
N SER A 84 2.11 7.90 -1.16
CA SER A 84 1.33 9.14 -1.09
C SER A 84 2.04 10.29 -1.80
N ALA A 85 3.34 10.48 -1.57
CA ALA A 85 4.14 11.48 -2.27
C ALA A 85 4.15 11.24 -3.79
N GLY A 86 4.29 9.98 -4.21
CA GLY A 86 4.20 9.60 -5.63
C GLY A 86 2.87 10.02 -6.26
N LEU A 87 1.74 9.73 -5.61
CA LEU A 87 0.42 10.13 -6.07
C LEU A 87 0.24 11.66 -6.07
N PHE A 88 0.71 12.34 -5.04
CA PHE A 88 0.65 13.79 -4.93
C PHE A 88 1.44 14.48 -6.05
N PHE A 89 2.69 14.07 -6.25
CA PHE A 89 3.52 14.65 -7.30
C PHE A 89 3.01 14.27 -8.70
N PHE A 90 2.44 13.08 -8.86
CA PHE A 90 1.77 12.71 -10.10
C PHE A 90 0.64 13.68 -10.41
N SER A 91 -0.23 13.98 -9.45
CA SER A 91 -1.36 14.90 -9.61
C SER A 91 -0.94 16.31 -10.05
N ILE A 92 0.18 16.82 -9.54
CA ILE A 92 0.56 18.23 -9.74
C ILE A 92 1.55 18.42 -10.88
N PHE A 93 2.50 17.50 -11.04
CA PHE A 93 3.66 17.71 -11.92
C PHE A 93 3.67 16.81 -13.16
N SER A 94 2.75 15.85 -13.30
CA SER A 94 2.72 14.99 -14.47
C SER A 94 2.09 15.72 -15.65
N THR A 95 2.89 15.98 -16.66
CA THR A 95 2.49 16.61 -17.93
C THR A 95 2.95 15.85 -19.16
N ASN A 96 3.80 14.84 -18.96
CA ASN A 96 4.38 14.02 -20.02
C ASN A 96 4.72 12.62 -19.51
N ALA A 97 5.09 11.72 -20.42
CA ALA A 97 5.37 10.32 -20.10
C ALA A 97 6.51 10.13 -19.09
N ILE A 98 7.55 10.95 -19.13
CA ILE A 98 8.74 10.81 -18.26
C ILE A 98 8.36 11.13 -16.83
N ASN A 99 7.76 12.29 -16.57
CA ASN A 99 7.37 12.71 -15.23
C ASN A 99 6.33 11.73 -14.64
N ALA A 100 5.34 11.34 -15.45
CA ALA A 100 4.33 10.36 -15.05
C ALA A 100 4.98 9.02 -14.67
N SER A 101 5.94 8.52 -15.44
CA SER A 101 6.64 7.26 -15.15
C SER A 101 7.44 7.34 -13.85
N ILE A 102 8.12 8.45 -13.58
CA ILE A 102 8.89 8.65 -12.35
C ILE A 102 7.96 8.62 -11.12
N PHE A 103 6.90 9.42 -11.13
CA PHE A 103 6.00 9.50 -9.98
C PHE A 103 5.17 8.23 -9.82
N TRP A 104 4.77 7.58 -10.92
CA TRP A 104 4.05 6.32 -10.87
C TRP A 104 4.92 5.16 -10.36
N SER A 105 6.23 5.18 -10.64
CA SER A 105 7.16 4.22 -10.06
C SER A 105 7.31 4.39 -8.55
N LEU A 106 7.26 5.63 -8.02
CA LEU A 106 7.27 5.88 -6.58
C LEU A 106 6.02 5.30 -5.89
N VAL A 107 4.86 5.32 -6.55
CA VAL A 107 3.65 4.65 -6.04
C VAL A 107 3.90 3.14 -5.92
N GLY A 108 4.55 2.53 -6.92
CA GLY A 108 4.97 1.13 -6.88
C GLY A 108 5.94 0.82 -5.73
N VAL A 109 6.95 1.66 -5.53
CA VAL A 109 7.88 1.56 -4.38
C VAL A 109 7.13 1.61 -3.05
N GLY A 110 6.19 2.56 -2.92
CA GLY A 110 5.35 2.66 -1.72
C GLY A 110 4.54 1.39 -1.46
N LEU A 111 3.91 0.83 -2.48
CA LEU A 111 3.12 -0.39 -2.34
C LEU A 111 3.97 -1.60 -1.97
N ALA A 112 5.21 -1.70 -2.48
CA ALA A 112 6.12 -2.80 -2.18
C ALA A 112 6.38 -2.96 -0.67
N GLY A 113 6.40 -1.87 0.08
CA GLY A 113 6.65 -1.88 1.52
C GLY A 113 5.40 -1.94 2.40
N THR A 114 4.22 -2.25 1.86
CA THR A 114 2.99 -2.38 2.67
C THR A 114 2.66 -3.84 2.97
N TYR A 115 2.65 -4.71 1.98
CA TYR A 115 2.17 -6.08 2.17
C TYR A 115 3.01 -6.91 3.14
N MET A 116 4.32 -7.02 2.93
CA MET A 116 5.19 -7.85 3.77
C MET A 116 5.37 -7.28 5.19
N PRO A 117 5.61 -5.97 5.39
CA PRO A 117 5.63 -5.41 6.73
C PRO A 117 4.31 -5.57 7.47
N GLY A 118 3.16 -5.40 6.79
CA GLY A 118 1.84 -5.63 7.40
C GLY A 118 1.65 -7.09 7.81
N LEU A 119 2.07 -8.04 6.99
CA LEU A 119 2.07 -9.46 7.31
C LEU A 119 2.97 -9.78 8.51
N GLN A 120 4.13 -9.15 8.61
CA GLN A 120 5.04 -9.35 9.73
C GLN A 120 4.48 -8.78 11.03
N ILE A 121 3.84 -7.61 11.00
CA ILE A 121 3.11 -7.05 12.14
C ILE A 121 2.04 -8.03 12.64
N LEU A 122 1.30 -8.63 11.71
CA LEU A 122 0.28 -9.62 12.03
C LEU A 122 0.92 -10.90 12.64
N ASN A 123 1.94 -11.44 11.99
CA ASN A 123 2.62 -12.68 12.40
C ASN A 123 3.29 -12.58 13.77
N SER A 124 3.82 -11.42 14.14
CA SER A 124 4.45 -11.20 15.44
C SER A 124 3.48 -11.29 16.63
N ARG A 125 2.16 -11.22 16.37
CA ARG A 125 1.10 -11.14 17.38
C ARG A 125 0.15 -12.32 17.38
N LEU A 126 0.28 -13.24 16.42
CA LEU A 126 -0.59 -14.41 16.31
C LEU A 126 0.08 -15.66 16.89
N ASN A 127 -0.74 -16.54 17.48
CA ASN A 127 -0.32 -17.88 17.86
C ASN A 127 -0.11 -18.73 16.63
N GLN A 128 0.89 -19.61 16.66
CA GLN A 128 1.26 -20.49 15.52
C GLN A 128 0.07 -21.31 14.96
N ILE A 129 -0.81 -21.80 15.85
CA ILE A 129 -1.95 -22.66 15.49
C ILE A 129 -2.95 -21.97 14.53
N SER A 130 -3.09 -20.65 14.61
CA SER A 130 -4.06 -19.88 13.80
C SER A 130 -3.41 -19.08 12.67
N ARG A 131 -2.08 -19.11 12.57
CA ARG A 131 -1.29 -18.24 11.73
C ARG A 131 -1.66 -18.36 10.25
N GLU A 132 -1.71 -19.58 9.73
CA GLU A 132 -2.00 -19.85 8.31
C GLU A 132 -3.36 -19.29 7.89
N LYS A 133 -4.37 -19.52 8.72
CA LYS A 133 -5.73 -19.00 8.46
C LYS A 133 -5.75 -17.47 8.41
N TYR A 134 -5.08 -16.79 9.32
CA TYR A 134 -5.08 -15.33 9.37
C TYR A 134 -4.21 -14.72 8.28
N VAL A 135 -3.13 -15.39 7.87
CA VAL A 135 -2.35 -15.02 6.68
C VAL A 135 -3.21 -15.10 5.43
N ALA A 136 -3.98 -16.17 5.24
CA ALA A 136 -4.89 -16.30 4.10
C ALA A 136 -5.96 -15.20 4.07
N VAL A 137 -6.53 -14.87 5.24
CA VAL A 137 -7.49 -13.74 5.37
C VAL A 137 -6.81 -12.42 4.99
N TYR A 138 -5.63 -12.13 5.53
CA TYR A 138 -4.89 -10.89 5.22
C TYR A 138 -4.57 -10.78 3.73
N THR A 139 -4.10 -11.87 3.12
CA THR A 139 -3.81 -11.91 1.68
C THR A 139 -5.06 -11.64 0.83
N SER A 140 -6.24 -12.12 1.25
CA SER A 140 -7.49 -11.85 0.54
C SER A 140 -7.84 -10.35 0.52
N PHE A 141 -7.44 -9.59 1.54
CA PHE A 141 -7.65 -8.14 1.59
C PHE A 141 -6.81 -7.36 0.58
N PHE A 142 -5.72 -7.94 0.07
CA PHE A 142 -5.01 -7.37 -1.08
C PHE A 142 -5.91 -7.35 -2.33
N GLY A 143 -6.58 -8.46 -2.64
CA GLY A 143 -7.54 -8.53 -3.74
C GLY A 143 -8.77 -7.63 -3.52
N LEU A 144 -9.30 -7.60 -2.29
CA LEU A 144 -10.40 -6.69 -1.94
C LEU A 144 -10.00 -5.23 -2.08
N GLY A 145 -8.77 -4.87 -1.70
CA GLY A 145 -8.23 -3.52 -1.86
C GLY A 145 -8.10 -3.12 -3.33
N THR A 146 -7.65 -4.03 -4.19
CA THR A 146 -7.63 -3.83 -5.64
C THR A 146 -9.04 -3.56 -6.18
N ALA A 147 -10.01 -4.41 -5.82
CA ALA A 147 -11.40 -4.25 -6.22
C ALA A 147 -12.01 -2.94 -5.70
N PHE A 148 -11.70 -2.57 -4.45
CA PHE A 148 -12.10 -1.30 -3.86
C PHE A 148 -11.56 -0.10 -4.65
N SER A 149 -10.27 -0.12 -5.03
CA SER A 149 -9.65 0.94 -5.82
C SER A 149 -10.33 1.10 -7.19
N PHE A 150 -10.57 0.00 -7.91
CA PHE A 150 -11.29 0.02 -9.19
C PHE A 150 -12.71 0.56 -9.05
N SER A 151 -13.44 0.12 -8.02
CA SER A 151 -14.82 0.57 -7.78
C SER A 151 -14.87 2.04 -7.43
N LEU A 152 -14.01 2.50 -6.51
CA LEU A 152 -13.98 3.88 -6.05
C LEU A 152 -13.68 4.83 -7.22
N PHE A 153 -12.59 4.62 -7.94
CA PHE A 153 -12.20 5.53 -9.01
C PHE A 153 -13.03 5.37 -10.28
N GLY A 154 -13.59 4.19 -10.54
CA GLY A 154 -14.59 4.00 -11.58
C GLY A 154 -15.85 4.83 -11.33
N ILE A 155 -16.34 4.83 -10.09
CA ILE A 155 -17.48 5.66 -9.67
C ILE A 155 -17.12 7.16 -9.79
N LEU A 156 -15.97 7.59 -9.25
CA LEU A 156 -15.54 8.99 -9.30
C LEU A 156 -15.40 9.49 -10.74
N LYS A 157 -14.87 8.66 -11.65
CA LYS A 157 -14.79 8.99 -13.07
C LYS A 157 -16.19 9.17 -13.70
N ASN A 158 -17.16 8.33 -13.35
CA ASN A 158 -18.54 8.49 -13.82
C ASN A 158 -19.20 9.77 -13.33
N TYR A 159 -18.75 10.32 -12.18
CA TYR A 159 -19.16 11.64 -11.71
C TYR A 159 -18.30 12.79 -12.26
N ASN A 160 -17.51 12.54 -13.33
CA ASN A 160 -16.64 13.52 -13.97
C ASN A 160 -15.58 14.12 -13.03
N VAL A 161 -15.15 13.40 -12.01
CA VAL A 161 -14.01 13.83 -11.20
C VAL A 161 -12.76 13.78 -12.08
N SER A 162 -12.01 14.88 -12.14
CA SER A 162 -10.78 14.94 -12.93
C SER A 162 -9.71 14.00 -12.38
N TRP A 163 -8.79 13.57 -13.24
CA TRP A 163 -7.72 12.67 -12.84
C TRP A 163 -6.82 13.31 -11.76
N GLU A 164 -6.56 14.61 -11.84
CA GLU A 164 -5.77 15.34 -10.85
C GLU A 164 -6.38 15.19 -9.45
N ASN A 165 -7.70 15.43 -9.33
CA ASN A 165 -8.43 15.31 -8.08
C ASN A 165 -8.49 13.87 -7.58
N ALA A 166 -8.58 12.89 -8.48
CA ALA A 166 -8.56 11.47 -8.13
C ALA A 166 -7.20 11.06 -7.54
N PHE A 167 -6.09 11.44 -8.17
CA PHE A 167 -4.75 11.19 -7.66
C PHE A 167 -4.50 11.90 -6.32
N LEU A 168 -4.94 13.16 -6.20
CA LEU A 168 -4.84 13.93 -4.96
C LEU A 168 -5.64 13.27 -3.82
N LEU A 169 -6.88 12.84 -4.09
CA LEU A 169 -7.70 12.12 -3.11
C LEU A 169 -7.01 10.85 -2.63
N ALA A 170 -6.49 10.04 -3.55
CA ALA A 170 -5.76 8.82 -3.21
C ALA A 170 -4.50 9.11 -2.39
N SER A 171 -3.79 10.19 -2.72
CA SER A 171 -2.62 10.65 -1.96
C SER A 171 -3.00 10.93 -0.51
N VAL A 172 -4.07 11.70 -0.27
CA VAL A 172 -4.54 12.03 1.08
C VAL A 172 -4.96 10.77 1.84
N ILE A 173 -5.72 9.87 1.21
CA ILE A 173 -6.14 8.61 1.84
C ILE A 173 -4.91 7.78 2.24
N LEU A 174 -3.93 7.63 1.34
CA LEU A 174 -2.73 6.85 1.60
C LEU A 174 -1.83 7.52 2.66
N PHE A 175 -1.76 8.84 2.69
CA PHE A 175 -1.10 9.60 3.74
C PHE A 175 -1.72 9.29 5.11
N LEU A 176 -3.04 9.33 5.22
CA LEU A 176 -3.75 9.01 6.46
C LEU A 176 -3.54 7.56 6.89
N CYS A 177 -3.37 6.62 5.96
CA CYS A 177 -3.05 5.23 6.25
C CYS A 177 -1.68 5.02 6.91
N SER A 178 -0.77 5.99 6.84
CA SER A 178 0.56 5.88 7.46
C SER A 178 0.53 5.86 8.99
N PHE A 179 -0.50 6.43 9.62
CA PHE A 179 -0.53 6.64 11.08
C PHE A 179 -1.11 5.48 11.92
N PRO A 180 -2.21 4.80 11.53
CA PRO A 180 -2.92 3.91 12.44
C PRO A 180 -2.07 2.78 13.01
N LEU A 181 -1.18 2.18 12.20
CA LEU A 181 -0.30 1.11 12.68
C LEU A 181 0.78 1.58 13.66
N LEU A 182 1.18 2.84 13.60
CA LEU A 182 2.13 3.42 14.53
C LEU A 182 1.51 3.57 15.93
N TYR A 183 0.24 3.98 16.00
CA TYR A 183 -0.45 4.21 17.26
C TYR A 183 -0.92 2.92 17.94
N PHE A 184 -1.40 1.95 17.18
CA PHE A 184 -2.09 0.78 17.75
C PHE A 184 -1.17 -0.27 18.37
N SER A 185 0.14 -0.13 18.24
CA SER A 185 1.07 -1.22 18.48
C SER A 185 2.17 -0.91 19.51
N GLY A 186 2.10 0.23 20.22
CA GLY A 186 3.21 0.73 21.04
C GLY A 186 3.68 -0.22 22.16
N ASP A 187 2.76 -0.79 22.91
CA ASP A 187 3.11 -1.34 24.25
C ASP A 187 3.53 -2.82 24.26
N GLU A 188 3.04 -3.65 23.33
CA GLU A 188 3.26 -5.10 23.42
C GLU A 188 4.54 -5.63 22.74
N ILE A 189 5.12 -4.88 21.80
CA ILE A 189 6.35 -5.33 21.07
C ILE A 189 7.59 -5.10 21.91
N GLU A 190 7.68 -4.00 22.66
CA GLU A 190 8.80 -3.75 23.58
C GLU A 190 8.89 -4.82 24.66
N GLU A 191 7.76 -5.26 25.22
CA GLU A 191 7.77 -6.32 26.21
C GLU A 191 8.22 -7.68 25.66
N ARG A 192 7.83 -8.03 24.42
CA ARG A 192 8.24 -9.30 23.81
C ARG A 192 9.70 -9.30 23.37
N GLN A 193 10.21 -8.19 22.85
CA GLN A 193 11.64 -8.06 22.55
C GLN A 193 12.47 -8.11 23.84
N LYS A 194 12.06 -7.42 24.91
CA LYS A 194 12.72 -7.51 26.23
C LYS A 194 12.73 -8.94 26.77
N LYS A 195 11.61 -9.68 26.66
CA LYS A 195 11.54 -11.10 27.09
C LYS A 195 12.40 -12.01 26.22
N LYS A 196 12.55 -11.75 24.92
CA LYS A 196 13.41 -12.53 24.03
C LYS A 196 14.89 -12.31 24.33
N TYR A 197 15.28 -11.09 24.70
CA TYR A 197 16.65 -10.78 25.12
C TYR A 197 16.96 -11.23 26.56
N GLN A 198 15.96 -11.30 27.45
CA GLN A 198 16.10 -11.79 28.82
C GLN A 198 16.09 -13.33 28.92
N GLY A 199 15.58 -14.05 27.91
CA GLY A 199 15.56 -15.52 27.86
C GLY A 199 16.82 -16.13 27.22
N ILE A 200 17.84 -15.32 26.92
CA ILE A 200 19.15 -15.75 26.35
C ILE A 200 20.27 -15.65 27.42
N ILE A 201 19.94 -15.34 28.67
CA ILE A 201 20.77 -15.50 29.85
C ILE A 201 20.17 -16.63 30.71
#